data_d441cea1299b59690b69e315d5d8954e
#
_entry.id   d441cea1299b59690b69e315d5d8954e
#
_cell.length_a   1.000
_cell.length_b   1.000
_cell.length_c   1.000
_cell.angle_alpha   90.00
_cell.angle_beta   90.00
_cell.angle_gamma   90.00
#
_symmetry.space_group_name_H-M   'P 1'
#
loop_
_entity.id
_entity.type
_entity.pdbx_description
1 polymer ?
#
loop_
_entity_poly.entity_id
_entity_poly.type
_entity_poly.pdbx_seq_one_letter_code
_entity_poly.pdbx_strand_id
1 'polypeptide(L)'
;DRLQDPGNIGTMIRTAEAAGYKGIILTSGTGDVYSPKVVRAAAGSLFRMPVLNAGDSGEAVELIRRMGKKITVTCPDNGISCFEADMASDTALVIGNEGRGVSRGFMENADIKVKIPMAGSIESLNAAVAAGILMYQSQR
;
A
#
# COMPACT_ATOMS: atom_id res chain seq x y z
N ASP A 1 -2.24 -3.95 3.59
CA ASP A 1 -2.08 -5.00 4.60
C ASP A 1 -2.79 -4.62 5.89
N ARG A 2 -3.97 -5.20 6.17
CA ARG A 2 -4.75 -5.04 7.41
C ARG A 2 -5.10 -3.60 7.76
N LEU A 3 -5.29 -2.73 6.78
CA LEU A 3 -5.76 -1.36 7.00
C LEU A 3 -7.16 -1.34 7.59
N GLN A 4 -7.41 -0.49 8.59
CA GLN A 4 -8.67 -0.46 9.32
C GLN A 4 -9.48 0.81 9.08
N ASP A 5 -8.83 1.97 8.92
CA ASP A 5 -9.54 3.23 8.76
C ASP A 5 -10.20 3.33 7.38
N PRO A 6 -11.54 3.44 7.32
CA PRO A 6 -12.28 3.49 6.06
C PRO A 6 -11.92 4.71 5.19
N GLY A 7 -11.58 5.84 5.82
CA GLY A 7 -11.16 7.04 5.12
C GLY A 7 -9.82 6.84 4.42
N ASN A 8 -8.86 6.23 5.10
CA ASN A 8 -7.56 5.87 4.53
C ASN A 8 -7.72 4.89 3.36
N ILE A 9 -8.51 3.82 3.56
CA ILE A 9 -8.75 2.80 2.53
C ILE A 9 -9.31 3.45 1.25
N GLY A 10 -10.40 4.23 1.38
CA GLY A 10 -11.02 4.88 0.23
C GLY A 10 -10.11 5.89 -0.47
N THR A 11 -9.38 6.70 0.31
CA THR A 11 -8.40 7.65 -0.22
C THR A 11 -7.27 6.94 -0.97
N MET A 12 -6.77 5.81 -0.46
CA MET A 12 -5.75 5.01 -1.15
C MET A 12 -6.26 4.43 -2.46
N ILE A 13 -7.47 3.91 -2.50
CA ILE A 13 -8.08 3.36 -3.72
C ILE A 13 -8.17 4.46 -4.79
N ARG A 14 -8.66 5.65 -4.43
CA ARG A 14 -8.73 6.80 -5.34
C ARG A 14 -7.34 7.22 -5.83
N THR A 15 -6.37 7.29 -4.93
CA THR A 15 -5.01 7.70 -5.26
C THR A 15 -4.31 6.67 -6.15
N ALA A 16 -4.53 5.38 -5.91
CA ALA A 16 -3.99 4.30 -6.72
C ALA A 16 -4.50 4.37 -8.16
N GLU A 17 -5.80 4.61 -8.37
CA GLU A 17 -6.35 4.84 -9.71
C GLU A 17 -5.68 6.05 -10.37
N ALA A 18 -5.61 7.18 -9.67
CA ALA A 18 -5.01 8.40 -10.19
C ALA A 18 -3.53 8.23 -10.52
N ALA A 19 -2.79 7.43 -9.77
CA ALA A 19 -1.38 7.10 -10.01
C ALA A 19 -1.19 5.97 -11.04
N GLY A 20 -2.24 5.45 -11.66
CA GLY A 20 -2.14 4.45 -12.74
C GLY A 20 -1.91 3.01 -12.28
N TYR A 21 -2.09 2.70 -10.99
CA TYR A 21 -2.07 1.33 -10.50
C TYR A 21 -3.17 0.49 -11.14
N LYS A 22 -2.93 -0.80 -11.32
CA LYS A 22 -3.83 -1.70 -12.06
C LYS A 22 -4.82 -2.46 -11.19
N GLY A 23 -4.66 -2.40 -9.87
CA GLY A 23 -5.55 -3.08 -8.93
C GLY A 23 -5.11 -2.94 -7.48
N ILE A 24 -5.95 -3.43 -6.60
CA ILE A 24 -5.77 -3.42 -5.15
C ILE A 24 -5.79 -4.85 -4.64
N ILE A 25 -4.87 -5.20 -3.77
CA ILE A 25 -4.87 -6.47 -3.05
C ILE A 25 -5.11 -6.18 -1.57
N LEU A 26 -6.06 -6.87 -0.99
CA LEU A 26 -6.43 -6.76 0.42
C LEU A 26 -6.04 -8.03 1.15
N THR A 27 -5.38 -7.90 2.29
CA THR A 27 -5.18 -9.03 3.21
C THR A 27 -6.32 -9.14 4.22
N SER A 28 -6.50 -10.33 4.77
CA SER A 28 -7.45 -10.58 5.87
C SER A 28 -7.19 -9.61 7.03
N GLY A 29 -8.27 -9.08 7.59
CA GLY A 29 -8.19 -8.04 8.62
C GLY A 29 -8.22 -6.61 8.08
N THR A 30 -8.22 -6.41 6.77
CA THR A 30 -8.53 -5.10 6.17
C THR A 30 -10.02 -4.79 6.32
N GLY A 31 -10.33 -3.52 6.56
CA GLY A 31 -11.72 -3.06 6.67
C GLY A 31 -12.53 -3.31 5.39
N ASP A 32 -13.86 -3.34 5.52
CA ASP A 32 -14.75 -3.57 4.39
C ASP A 32 -14.69 -2.42 3.39
N VAL A 33 -14.15 -2.72 2.20
CA VAL A 33 -14.00 -1.73 1.11
C VAL A 33 -15.34 -1.30 0.50
N TYR A 34 -16.39 -2.07 0.70
CA TYR A 34 -17.74 -1.74 0.23
C TYR A 34 -18.58 -1.03 1.27
N SER A 35 -18.04 -0.75 2.44
CA SER A 35 -18.73 0.06 3.44
C SER A 35 -19.04 1.46 2.88
N PRO A 36 -20.17 2.10 3.27
CA PRO A 36 -20.55 3.41 2.77
C PRO A 36 -19.46 4.48 2.89
N LYS A 37 -18.67 4.43 3.96
CA LYS A 37 -17.59 5.40 4.21
C LYS A 37 -16.43 5.22 3.23
N VAL A 38 -16.02 3.98 2.94
CA VAL A 38 -14.99 3.68 1.92
C VAL A 38 -15.48 4.08 0.54
N VAL A 39 -16.70 3.69 0.17
CA VAL A 39 -17.28 4.03 -1.15
C VAL A 39 -17.30 5.53 -1.39
N ARG A 40 -17.71 6.32 -0.38
CA ARG A 40 -17.67 7.79 -0.48
C ARG A 40 -16.25 8.33 -0.62
N ALA A 41 -15.33 7.87 0.21
CA ALA A 41 -13.93 8.32 0.19
C ALA A 41 -13.21 7.95 -1.11
N ALA A 42 -13.55 6.82 -1.72
CA ALA A 42 -12.99 6.37 -2.99
C ALA A 42 -13.48 7.18 -4.21
N ALA A 43 -14.52 8.00 -4.06
CA ALA A 43 -15.02 8.90 -5.12
C ALA A 43 -15.24 8.21 -6.49
N GLY A 44 -15.82 7.02 -6.47
CA GLY A 44 -16.13 6.22 -7.68
C GLY A 44 -14.96 5.33 -8.16
N SER A 45 -13.75 5.51 -7.68
CA SER A 45 -12.58 4.70 -8.10
C SER A 45 -12.75 3.21 -7.80
N LEU A 46 -13.47 2.86 -6.72
CA LEU A 46 -13.75 1.48 -6.35
C LEU A 46 -14.47 0.68 -7.45
N PHE A 47 -15.25 1.34 -8.30
CA PHE A 47 -15.97 0.69 -9.40
C PHE A 47 -15.12 0.48 -10.65
N ARG A 48 -13.94 1.08 -10.70
CA ARG A 48 -13.01 1.00 -11.85
C ARG A 48 -11.73 0.23 -11.54
N MET A 49 -11.40 0.10 -10.25
CA MET A 49 -10.20 -0.60 -9.78
C MET A 49 -10.53 -2.05 -9.43
N PRO A 50 -9.88 -3.04 -10.05
CA PRO A 50 -9.97 -4.42 -9.58
C PRO A 50 -9.51 -4.55 -8.13
N VAL A 51 -10.31 -5.21 -7.31
CA VAL A 51 -10.01 -5.49 -5.89
C VAL A 51 -9.96 -6.99 -5.68
N LEU A 52 -8.84 -7.48 -5.16
CA LEU A 52 -8.61 -8.89 -4.86
C LEU A 52 -8.43 -9.09 -3.36
N ASN A 53 -9.12 -10.09 -2.81
CA ASN A 53 -8.88 -10.56 -1.45
C ASN A 53 -7.89 -11.72 -1.50
N ALA A 54 -6.76 -11.58 -0.83
CA ALA A 54 -5.65 -12.53 -0.93
C ALA A 54 -5.45 -13.41 0.31
N GLY A 55 -6.37 -13.37 1.27
CA GLY A 55 -6.19 -14.10 2.52
C GLY A 55 -5.11 -13.47 3.40
N ASP A 56 -4.20 -14.26 3.96
CA ASP A 56 -3.13 -13.74 4.80
C ASP A 56 -1.96 -13.14 3.97
N SER A 57 -0.94 -12.63 4.66
CA SER A 57 0.22 -12.03 3.98
C SER A 57 1.04 -13.05 3.16
N GLY A 58 1.06 -14.32 3.54
CA GLY A 58 1.74 -15.37 2.79
C GLY A 58 1.05 -15.63 1.45
N GLU A 59 -0.27 -15.78 1.46
CA GLU A 59 -1.09 -15.94 0.26
C GLU A 59 -0.99 -14.71 -0.66
N ALA A 60 -0.96 -13.51 -0.08
CA ALA A 60 -0.75 -12.27 -0.84
C ALA A 60 0.64 -12.22 -1.49
N VAL A 61 1.69 -12.62 -0.79
CA VAL A 61 3.06 -12.72 -1.33
C VAL A 61 3.08 -13.68 -2.53
N GLU A 62 2.49 -14.87 -2.40
CA GLU A 62 2.41 -15.84 -3.51
C GLU A 62 1.67 -15.29 -4.71
N LEU A 63 0.55 -14.59 -4.49
CA LEU A 63 -0.22 -13.96 -5.55
C LEU A 63 0.61 -12.90 -6.29
N ILE A 64 1.29 -12.02 -5.55
CA ILE A 64 2.14 -10.97 -6.11
C ILE A 64 3.30 -11.57 -6.92
N ARG A 65 3.94 -12.63 -6.41
CA ARG A 65 5.01 -13.35 -7.12
C ARG A 65 4.52 -13.98 -8.42
N ARG A 66 3.34 -14.59 -8.42
CA ARG A 66 2.73 -15.13 -9.65
C ARG A 66 2.42 -14.07 -10.69
N MET A 67 2.16 -12.83 -10.26
CA MET A 67 1.99 -11.68 -11.14
C MET A 67 3.33 -11.11 -11.67
N GLY A 68 4.46 -11.67 -11.28
CA GLY A 68 5.79 -11.19 -11.67
C GLY A 68 6.18 -9.84 -11.06
N LYS A 69 5.53 -9.44 -9.94
CA LYS A 69 5.77 -8.15 -9.32
C LYS A 69 6.82 -8.21 -8.21
N LYS A 70 7.59 -7.14 -8.06
CA LYS A 70 8.46 -6.91 -6.89
C LYS A 70 7.61 -6.44 -5.71
N ILE A 71 7.96 -6.89 -4.52
CA ILE A 71 7.29 -6.47 -3.28
C ILE A 71 8.07 -5.32 -2.67
N THR A 72 7.47 -4.13 -2.66
CA THR A 72 8.01 -2.93 -2.01
C THR A 72 7.20 -2.65 -0.75
N VAL A 73 7.85 -2.65 0.41
CA VAL A 73 7.20 -2.43 1.71
C VAL A 73 7.63 -1.11 2.34
N THR A 74 6.71 -0.49 3.07
CA THR A 74 7.03 0.64 3.95
C THR A 74 7.74 0.13 5.19
N CYS A 75 8.94 0.65 5.47
CA CYS A 75 9.77 0.27 6.61
C CYS A 75 10.46 1.53 7.19
N PRO A 76 9.84 2.22 8.17
CA PRO A 76 10.36 3.49 8.69
C PRO A 76 11.78 3.39 9.23
N ASP A 77 12.11 2.30 9.93
CA ASP A 77 13.38 2.14 10.64
C ASP A 77 14.55 1.82 9.70
N ASN A 78 14.36 0.85 8.79
CA ASN A 78 15.43 0.27 7.99
C ASN A 78 15.22 0.39 6.47
N GLY A 79 14.25 1.21 6.04
CA GLY A 79 14.02 1.47 4.62
C GLY A 79 15.05 2.43 4.04
N ILE A 80 15.36 2.26 2.76
CA ILE A 80 16.06 3.30 1.98
C ILE A 80 15.11 4.46 1.68
N SER A 81 15.64 5.65 1.45
CA SER A 81 14.80 6.79 1.06
C SER A 81 13.97 6.45 -0.19
N CYS A 82 12.68 6.71 -0.16
CA CYS A 82 11.83 6.50 -1.34
C CYS A 82 12.24 7.36 -2.54
N PHE A 83 13.01 8.43 -2.32
CA PHE A 83 13.55 9.28 -3.39
C PHE A 83 14.78 8.69 -4.06
N GLU A 84 15.43 7.70 -3.44
CA GLU A 84 16.62 6.99 -3.92
C GLU A 84 16.31 5.57 -4.40
N ALA A 85 15.18 5.03 -3.95
CA ALA A 85 14.76 3.67 -4.29
C ALA A 85 14.29 3.57 -5.74
N ASP A 86 14.76 2.55 -6.45
CA ASP A 86 14.20 2.18 -7.75
C ASP A 86 12.87 1.42 -7.54
N MET A 87 11.80 2.18 -7.45
CA MET A 87 10.44 1.68 -7.31
C MET A 87 9.70 1.64 -8.66
N ALA A 88 10.37 2.10 -9.72
CA ALA A 88 9.77 2.28 -11.02
C ALA A 88 9.45 0.98 -11.67
N SER A 89 8.58 0.44 -12.12
CA SER A 89 8.20 -0.79 -12.82
C SER A 89 7.91 -2.00 -11.94
N ASP A 90 6.83 -2.64 -12.27
CA ASP A 90 6.40 -3.96 -11.75
C ASP A 90 6.38 -4.09 -10.23
N THR A 91 6.08 -2.99 -9.53
CA THR A 91 6.00 -2.95 -8.08
C THR A 91 4.60 -3.25 -7.56
N ALA A 92 4.52 -4.07 -6.51
CA ALA A 92 3.41 -4.15 -5.59
C ALA A 92 3.81 -3.39 -4.33
N LEU A 93 3.23 -2.21 -4.15
CA LEU A 93 3.48 -1.37 -2.99
C LEU A 93 2.60 -1.82 -1.82
N VAL A 94 3.23 -2.22 -0.72
CA VAL A 94 2.55 -2.69 0.49
C VAL A 94 2.50 -1.57 1.52
N ILE A 95 1.29 -1.17 1.87
CA ILE A 95 1.02 -0.23 2.97
C ILE A 95 0.46 -1.02 4.15
N GLY A 96 1.14 -0.94 5.26
CA GLY A 96 0.78 -1.68 6.47
C GLY A 96 -0.31 -1.02 7.31
N ASN A 97 -0.78 -1.77 8.31
CA ASN A 97 -1.73 -1.29 9.30
C ASN A 97 -1.23 -0.02 10.00
N GLU A 98 -2.14 0.89 10.31
CA GLU A 98 -1.84 2.22 10.88
C GLU A 98 -1.08 2.16 12.22
N GLY A 99 -1.36 1.14 13.05
CA GLY A 99 -0.72 0.98 14.36
C GLY A 99 0.36 -0.10 14.43
N ARG A 100 0.27 -1.12 13.57
CA ARG A 100 1.14 -2.31 13.61
C ARG A 100 2.15 -2.37 12.46
N GLY A 101 2.01 -1.49 11.49
CA GLY A 101 2.84 -1.50 10.29
C GLY A 101 2.60 -2.70 9.38
N VAL A 102 3.56 -2.97 8.52
CA VAL A 102 3.53 -4.10 7.57
C VAL A 102 3.74 -5.41 8.31
N SER A 103 2.96 -6.44 7.97
CA SER A 103 3.06 -7.76 8.57
C SER A 103 4.39 -8.45 8.26
N ARG A 104 4.77 -9.38 9.15
CA ARG A 104 6.03 -10.12 9.06
C ARG A 104 6.18 -10.85 7.72
N GLY A 105 5.12 -11.47 7.22
CA GLY A 105 5.16 -12.19 5.95
C GLY A 105 5.60 -11.31 4.77
N PHE A 106 5.13 -10.08 4.70
CA PHE A 106 5.60 -9.12 3.70
C PHE A 106 7.01 -8.61 3.98
N MET A 107 7.32 -8.31 5.25
CA MET A 107 8.66 -7.80 5.62
C MET A 107 9.79 -8.79 5.31
N GLU A 108 9.55 -10.09 5.49
CA GLU A 108 10.52 -11.16 5.19
C GLU A 108 10.67 -11.44 3.69
N ASN A 109 9.64 -11.14 2.90
CA ASN A 109 9.61 -11.36 1.45
C ASN A 109 9.77 -10.07 0.62
N ALA A 110 10.09 -8.96 1.25
CA ALA A 110 10.25 -7.68 0.57
C ALA A 110 11.51 -7.67 -0.31
N ASP A 111 11.34 -7.26 -1.57
CA ASP A 111 12.46 -6.98 -2.47
C ASP A 111 13.05 -5.61 -2.18
N ILE A 112 12.19 -4.64 -1.82
CA ILE A 112 12.58 -3.27 -1.53
C ILE A 112 11.89 -2.83 -0.24
N LYS A 113 12.67 -2.27 0.69
CA LYS A 113 12.17 -1.62 1.91
C LYS A 113 12.39 -0.13 1.78
N VAL A 114 11.30 0.65 1.82
CA VAL A 114 11.37 2.10 1.63
C VAL A 114 10.86 2.87 2.84
N LYS A 115 11.40 4.05 3.03
CA LYS A 115 10.87 5.04 3.98
C LYS A 115 10.70 6.39 3.32
N ILE A 116 9.78 7.17 3.83
CA ILE A 116 9.67 8.60 3.52
C ILE A 116 10.52 9.34 4.56
N PRO A 117 11.59 10.05 4.16
CA PRO A 117 12.41 10.80 5.11
C PRO A 117 11.58 11.87 5.83
N MET A 118 11.68 11.92 7.15
CA MET A 118 11.05 12.95 7.98
C MET A 118 12.09 14.00 8.36
N ALA A 119 11.84 15.26 7.99
CA ALA A 119 12.73 16.38 8.34
C ALA A 119 12.41 16.97 9.73
N GLY A 120 11.23 16.70 10.26
CA GLY A 120 10.78 17.16 11.57
C GLY A 120 10.86 16.08 12.65
N SER A 121 10.27 16.37 13.81
CA SER A 121 10.23 15.48 14.98
C SER A 121 9.08 14.46 14.94
N ILE A 122 8.26 14.48 13.92
CA ILE A 122 7.14 13.53 13.76
C ILE A 122 7.68 12.17 13.29
N GLU A 123 7.17 11.09 13.89
CA GLU A 123 7.65 9.73 13.59
C GLU A 123 7.01 9.11 12.33
N SER A 124 5.79 9.54 11.97
CA SER A 124 5.07 8.97 10.83
C SER A 124 4.07 9.94 10.22
N LEU A 125 3.67 9.69 8.99
CA LEU A 125 2.56 10.34 8.30
C LEU A 125 1.28 9.49 8.40
N ASN A 126 0.14 10.14 8.16
CA ASN A 126 -1.10 9.40 7.89
C ASN A 126 -0.86 8.37 6.77
N ALA A 127 -1.43 7.18 6.92
CA ALA A 127 -1.17 6.06 6.00
C ALA A 127 -1.57 6.37 4.55
N ALA A 128 -2.69 7.07 4.32
CA ALA A 128 -3.10 7.44 2.97
C ALA A 128 -2.21 8.52 2.34
N VAL A 129 -1.69 9.44 3.16
CA VAL A 129 -0.71 10.44 2.70
C VAL A 129 0.60 9.77 2.31
N ALA A 130 1.12 8.89 3.16
CA ALA A 130 2.33 8.11 2.87
C ALA A 130 2.17 7.28 1.60
N ALA A 131 1.03 6.57 1.46
CA ALA A 131 0.71 5.80 0.27
C ALA A 131 0.72 6.68 -0.99
N GLY A 132 0.10 7.85 -0.95
CA GLY A 132 0.06 8.78 -2.08
C GLY A 132 1.45 9.22 -2.53
N ILE A 133 2.32 9.59 -1.60
CA ILE A 133 3.71 9.97 -1.90
C ILE A 133 4.44 8.81 -2.59
N LEU A 134 4.34 7.60 -2.04
CA LEU A 134 5.02 6.42 -2.57
C LEU A 134 4.45 5.97 -3.93
N MET A 135 3.13 6.05 -4.11
CA MET A 135 2.48 5.72 -5.38
C MET A 135 2.97 6.62 -6.51
N TYR A 136 3.09 7.93 -6.28
CA TYR A 136 3.59 8.86 -7.30
C TYR A 136 5.09 8.76 -7.48
N GLN A 137 5.84 8.43 -6.43
CA GLN A 137 7.27 8.18 -6.54
C GLN A 137 7.57 6.94 -7.41
N SER A 138 6.72 5.93 -7.39
CA SER A 138 6.86 4.72 -8.22
C SER A 138 6.53 4.93 -9.70
N GLN A 139 6.02 6.09 -10.09
CA GLN A 139 5.72 6.43 -11.49
C GLN A 139 6.88 7.16 -12.21
N ARG A 140 7.99 7.37 -11.53
CA ARG A 140 9.17 8.05 -12.12
C ARG A 140 10.09 7.07 -12.91
#